data_7356f18a6e8803f7dadcd18d76372653
#
_entry.id   7356f18a6e8803f7dadcd18d76372653
#
_cell.length_a   1.000
_cell.length_b   1.000
_cell.length_c   1.000
_cell.angle_alpha   90.00
_cell.angle_beta   90.00
_cell.angle_gamma   90.00
#
_symmetry.space_group_name_H-M   'P 1'
#
loop_
_entity.id
_entity.type
_entity.pdbx_description
1 polymer ?
#
loop_
_entity_poly.entity_id
_entity_poly.type
_entity_poly.pdbx_seq_one_letter_code
_entity_poly.pdbx_strand_id
1 'polypeptide(L)'
;AYFLRAVTYFNMMCRYGDMPIVDKVLVDNDEEILAYSMRAPRNEVARFILGDLDKAIANLADRSKFNGQRINKQVAYLFKSRVALFEATFEKYHKGSGRVPGDSNWPGAAMSYNSGKTFNIDGEINFFLDEAMKAAMAVADGAVLTENTGVIEPTIGVEYGWNPYFEMYSQPSLKDVPEV
;
A
#
# COMPACT_ATOMS: atom_id res chain seq x y z
N ALA A 1 -12.77 -6.60 -6.11
CA ALA A 1 -13.34 -5.80 -5.01
C ALA A 1 -12.28 -5.46 -3.97
N TYR A 2 -11.61 -6.43 -3.32
CA TYR A 2 -10.66 -6.22 -2.22
C TYR A 2 -9.53 -5.23 -2.56
N PHE A 3 -8.89 -5.37 -3.72
CA PHE A 3 -7.84 -4.45 -4.14
C PHE A 3 -8.34 -2.99 -4.24
N LEU A 4 -9.50 -2.77 -4.83
CA LEU A 4 -10.06 -1.42 -4.97
C LEU A 4 -10.45 -0.82 -3.61
N ARG A 5 -10.97 -1.64 -2.69
CA ARG A 5 -11.26 -1.20 -1.33
C ARG A 5 -9.97 -0.82 -0.60
N ALA A 6 -8.93 -1.63 -0.72
CA ALA A 6 -7.61 -1.31 -0.16
C ALA A 6 -7.06 0.02 -0.67
N VAL A 7 -7.13 0.29 -1.98
CA VAL A 7 -6.71 1.58 -2.58
C VAL A 7 -7.52 2.75 -2.03
N THR A 8 -8.83 2.59 -1.92
CA THR A 8 -9.73 3.63 -1.38
C THR A 8 -9.38 3.93 0.09
N TYR A 9 -9.26 2.88 0.91
CA TYR A 9 -8.90 3.04 2.32
C TYR A 9 -7.51 3.64 2.51
N PHE A 10 -6.53 3.26 1.70
CA PHE A 10 -5.20 3.87 1.76
C PHE A 10 -5.23 5.37 1.46
N ASN A 11 -5.92 5.77 0.40
CA ASN A 11 -6.07 7.19 0.06
C ASN A 11 -6.77 7.98 1.17
N MET A 12 -7.78 7.40 1.80
CA MET A 12 -8.49 8.01 2.92
C MET A 12 -7.62 8.06 4.17
N MET A 13 -6.91 6.99 4.51
CA MET A 13 -5.98 6.94 5.64
C MET A 13 -4.86 7.98 5.52
N CYS A 14 -4.31 8.19 4.33
CA CYS A 14 -3.31 9.24 4.09
C CYS A 14 -3.85 10.65 4.39
N ARG A 15 -5.16 10.89 4.22
CA ARG A 15 -5.80 12.19 4.45
C ARG A 15 -6.31 12.38 5.88
N TYR A 16 -6.89 11.34 6.46
CA TYR A 16 -7.66 11.44 7.70
C TYR A 16 -7.01 10.73 8.90
N GLY A 17 -6.05 9.85 8.65
CA GLY A 17 -5.44 9.01 9.70
C GLY A 17 -6.44 8.00 10.26
N ASP A 18 -6.83 8.20 11.52
CA ASP A 18 -7.85 7.38 12.18
C ASP A 18 -9.19 7.53 11.46
N MET A 19 -9.83 6.41 11.12
CA MET A 19 -11.07 6.42 10.36
C MET A 19 -11.91 5.15 10.62
N PRO A 20 -13.24 5.21 10.37
CA PRO A 20 -14.08 4.04 10.48
C PRO A 20 -13.68 2.92 9.51
N ILE A 21 -13.76 1.67 9.96
CA ILE A 21 -13.60 0.49 9.12
C ILE A 21 -14.98 -0.09 8.86
N VAL A 22 -15.42 -0.05 7.58
CA VAL A 22 -16.68 -0.60 7.12
C VAL A 22 -16.38 -1.74 6.15
N ASP A 23 -16.56 -2.96 6.58
CA ASP A 23 -16.19 -4.18 5.85
C ASP A 23 -17.38 -4.88 5.18
N LYS A 24 -18.59 -4.42 5.46
CA LYS A 24 -19.85 -4.94 4.92
C LYS A 24 -20.81 -3.82 4.51
N VAL A 25 -21.88 -4.17 3.83
CA VAL A 25 -23.00 -3.27 3.58
C VAL A 25 -23.78 -3.12 4.90
N LEU A 26 -23.92 -1.90 5.38
CA LEU A 26 -24.66 -1.61 6.61
C LEU A 26 -26.16 -1.66 6.35
N VAL A 27 -26.92 -2.10 7.34
CA VAL A 27 -28.37 -1.99 7.35
C VAL A 27 -28.74 -0.56 7.76
N ASP A 28 -29.84 -0.03 7.23
CA ASP A 28 -30.34 1.30 7.54
C ASP A 28 -31.01 1.29 8.93
N ASN A 29 -30.18 1.22 9.97
CA ASN A 29 -30.59 1.42 11.35
C ASN A 29 -29.50 2.16 12.14
N ASP A 30 -29.92 2.96 13.11
CA ASP A 30 -29.05 3.85 13.89
C ASP A 30 -28.00 3.07 14.70
N GLU A 31 -28.35 1.93 15.26
CA GLU A 31 -27.47 1.13 16.12
C GLU A 31 -26.26 0.62 15.32
N GLU A 32 -26.49 0.04 14.13
CA GLU A 32 -25.43 -0.47 13.29
C GLU A 32 -24.58 0.66 12.71
N ILE A 33 -25.20 1.75 12.25
CA ILE A 33 -24.49 2.92 11.73
C ILE A 33 -23.59 3.53 12.80
N LEU A 34 -24.08 3.68 14.05
CA LEU A 34 -23.28 4.17 15.16
C LEU A 34 -22.11 3.24 15.51
N ALA A 35 -22.33 1.93 15.50
CA ALA A 35 -21.27 0.95 15.78
C ALA A 35 -20.11 1.03 14.75
N TYR A 36 -20.45 1.23 13.47
CA TYR A 36 -19.45 1.35 12.39
C TYR A 36 -18.93 2.78 12.18
N SER A 37 -19.40 3.79 12.89
CA SER A 37 -18.91 5.17 12.78
C SER A 37 -17.70 5.47 13.67
N MET A 38 -17.31 4.56 14.56
CA MET A 38 -16.16 4.71 15.43
C MET A 38 -14.86 4.70 14.63
N ARG A 39 -13.98 5.67 14.91
CA ARG A 39 -12.69 5.74 14.24
C ARG A 39 -11.74 4.70 14.80
N ALA A 40 -11.37 3.73 13.98
CA ALA A 40 -10.27 2.84 14.29
C ALA A 40 -8.93 3.60 14.24
N PRO A 41 -7.99 3.28 15.13
CA PRO A 41 -6.62 3.80 15.06
C PRO A 41 -5.99 3.52 13.70
N ARG A 42 -5.13 4.43 13.21
CA ARG A 42 -4.56 4.34 11.86
C ARG A 42 -3.80 3.05 11.59
N ASN A 43 -3.10 2.51 12.57
CA ASN A 43 -2.42 1.21 12.44
C ASN A 43 -3.40 0.05 12.24
N GLU A 44 -4.58 0.09 12.90
CA GLU A 44 -5.65 -0.90 12.65
C GLU A 44 -6.22 -0.74 11.23
N VAL A 45 -6.39 0.51 10.77
CA VAL A 45 -6.80 0.78 9.37
C VAL A 45 -5.77 0.24 8.38
N ALA A 46 -4.48 0.47 8.62
CA ALA A 46 -3.41 -0.06 7.78
C ALA A 46 -3.42 -1.60 7.76
N ARG A 47 -3.60 -2.26 8.91
CA ARG A 47 -3.75 -3.72 8.98
C ARG A 47 -4.97 -4.23 8.21
N PHE A 48 -6.08 -3.53 8.27
CA PHE A 48 -7.26 -3.85 7.46
C PHE A 48 -6.96 -3.76 5.96
N ILE A 49 -6.25 -2.72 5.52
CA ILE A 49 -5.80 -2.55 4.12
C ILE A 49 -4.90 -3.72 3.70
N LEU A 50 -3.90 -4.10 4.53
CA LEU A 50 -3.03 -5.23 4.24
C LEU A 50 -3.81 -6.54 4.14
N GLY A 51 -4.78 -6.76 5.04
CA GLY A 51 -5.66 -7.94 4.99
C GLY A 51 -6.51 -8.01 3.71
N ASP A 52 -6.97 -6.89 3.20
CA ASP A 52 -7.67 -6.83 1.92
C ASP A 52 -6.73 -7.11 0.74
N LEU A 53 -5.50 -6.62 0.81
CA LEU A 53 -4.48 -6.92 -0.20
C LEU A 53 -4.09 -8.40 -0.19
N ASP A 54 -4.02 -9.05 0.97
CA ASP A 54 -3.79 -10.50 1.05
C ASP A 54 -4.92 -11.29 0.39
N LYS A 55 -6.18 -10.89 0.63
CA LYS A 55 -7.33 -11.49 -0.07
C LYS A 55 -7.28 -11.22 -1.58
N ALA A 56 -6.84 -10.05 -1.99
CA ALA A 56 -6.65 -9.71 -3.40
C ALA A 56 -5.56 -10.58 -4.04
N ILE A 57 -4.40 -10.71 -3.40
CA ILE A 57 -3.29 -11.56 -3.84
C ILE A 57 -3.72 -13.03 -4.01
N ALA A 58 -4.51 -13.54 -3.06
CA ALA A 58 -5.01 -14.92 -3.12
C ALA A 58 -5.97 -15.17 -4.30
N ASN A 59 -6.68 -14.15 -4.77
CA ASN A 59 -7.73 -14.30 -5.78
C ASN A 59 -7.40 -13.70 -7.16
N LEU A 60 -6.36 -12.89 -7.27
CA LEU A 60 -5.94 -12.30 -8.55
C LEU A 60 -5.10 -13.29 -9.36
N ALA A 61 -5.20 -13.17 -10.67
CA ALA A 61 -4.35 -13.92 -11.58
C ALA A 61 -2.95 -13.29 -11.65
N ASP A 62 -1.97 -14.09 -12.06
CA ASP A 62 -0.63 -13.61 -12.37
C ASP A 62 -0.64 -12.68 -13.61
N ARG A 63 0.38 -11.82 -13.70
CA ARG A 63 0.54 -10.84 -14.79
C ARG A 63 0.44 -11.47 -16.17
N SER A 64 1.04 -12.64 -16.36
CA SER A 64 1.10 -13.36 -17.65
C SER A 64 -0.28 -13.66 -18.25
N LYS A 65 -1.31 -13.85 -17.40
CA LYS A 65 -2.65 -14.25 -17.88
C LYS A 65 -3.30 -13.19 -18.78
N PHE A 66 -3.00 -11.91 -18.57
CA PHE A 66 -3.61 -10.79 -19.31
C PHE A 66 -2.56 -9.81 -19.85
N ASN A 67 -1.32 -10.23 -20.02
CA ASN A 67 -0.20 -9.42 -20.54
C ASN A 67 -0.04 -8.08 -19.80
N GLY A 68 -0.21 -8.09 -18.46
CA GLY A 68 -0.09 -6.88 -17.66
C GLY A 68 -1.25 -5.85 -17.78
N GLN A 69 -2.24 -6.09 -18.63
CA GLN A 69 -3.30 -5.12 -18.91
C GLN A 69 -4.38 -5.01 -17.82
N ARG A 70 -4.35 -5.85 -16.81
CA ARG A 70 -5.29 -5.85 -15.68
C ARG A 70 -4.56 -5.87 -14.38
N ILE A 71 -5.23 -5.39 -13.33
CA ILE A 71 -4.77 -5.57 -11.95
C ILE A 71 -4.51 -7.05 -11.72
N ASN A 72 -3.29 -7.38 -11.35
CA ASN A 72 -2.79 -8.74 -11.19
C ASN A 72 -2.18 -8.92 -9.80
N LYS A 73 -1.73 -10.12 -9.49
CA LYS A 73 -1.15 -10.48 -8.21
C LYS A 73 0.09 -9.65 -7.88
N GLN A 74 0.96 -9.42 -8.86
CA GLN A 74 2.20 -8.66 -8.68
C GLN A 74 1.92 -7.20 -8.31
N VAL A 75 0.94 -6.57 -8.98
CA VAL A 75 0.48 -5.21 -8.63
C VAL A 75 -0.05 -5.15 -7.18
N ALA A 76 -0.77 -6.19 -6.74
CA ALA A 76 -1.28 -6.23 -5.36
C ALA A 76 -0.14 -6.38 -4.34
N TYR A 77 0.90 -7.17 -4.61
CA TYR A 77 2.10 -7.25 -3.78
C TYR A 77 2.84 -5.91 -3.69
N LEU A 78 3.08 -5.25 -4.83
CA LEU A 78 3.76 -3.95 -4.87
C LEU A 78 2.97 -2.89 -4.11
N PHE A 79 1.64 -2.90 -4.26
CA PHE A 79 0.80 -1.97 -3.51
C PHE A 79 0.79 -2.29 -2.01
N LYS A 80 0.81 -3.58 -1.62
CA LYS A 80 0.96 -4.00 -0.22
C LYS A 80 2.27 -3.51 0.38
N SER A 81 3.39 -3.66 -0.35
CA SER A 81 4.69 -3.13 0.06
C SER A 81 4.65 -1.61 0.27
N ARG A 82 4.05 -0.87 -0.68
CA ARG A 82 3.90 0.59 -0.57
C ARG A 82 3.10 1.01 0.67
N VAL A 83 1.95 0.38 0.91
CA VAL A 83 1.10 0.70 2.08
C VAL A 83 1.84 0.44 3.37
N ALA A 84 2.46 -0.73 3.50
CA ALA A 84 3.19 -1.12 4.70
C ALA A 84 4.40 -0.22 4.95
N LEU A 85 5.20 0.10 3.93
CA LEU A 85 6.33 1.02 4.05
C LEU A 85 5.88 2.43 4.44
N PHE A 86 4.78 2.92 3.85
CA PHE A 86 4.21 4.23 4.18
C PHE A 86 3.82 4.29 5.67
N GLU A 87 3.10 3.30 6.17
CA GLU A 87 2.66 3.29 7.58
C GLU A 87 3.85 3.17 8.53
N ALA A 88 4.79 2.25 8.27
CA ALA A 88 5.99 2.12 9.08
C ALA A 88 6.78 3.43 9.19
N THR A 89 6.99 4.10 8.05
CA THR A 89 7.74 5.36 8.02
C THR A 89 6.94 6.51 8.62
N PHE A 90 5.63 6.54 8.43
CA PHE A 90 4.76 7.51 9.09
C PHE A 90 4.85 7.39 10.61
N GLU A 91 4.66 6.20 11.16
CA GLU A 91 4.76 5.97 12.59
C GLU A 91 6.15 6.32 13.13
N LYS A 92 7.20 5.90 12.43
CA LYS A 92 8.59 6.17 12.82
C LYS A 92 8.89 7.67 12.92
N TYR A 93 8.49 8.45 11.92
CA TYR A 93 8.82 9.88 11.86
C TYR A 93 7.83 10.78 12.62
N HIS A 94 6.64 10.26 12.95
CA HIS A 94 5.64 11.01 13.70
C HIS A 94 5.46 10.52 15.15
N LYS A 95 6.24 9.54 15.59
CA LYS A 95 6.28 9.11 17.00
C LYS A 95 6.51 10.30 17.93
N GLY A 96 5.68 10.46 18.94
CA GLY A 96 5.72 11.57 19.88
C GLY A 96 5.02 12.86 19.43
N SER A 97 4.49 12.91 18.19
CA SER A 97 3.81 14.11 17.66
C SER A 97 2.30 14.16 17.98
N GLY A 98 1.75 13.12 18.59
CA GLY A 98 0.30 12.95 18.81
C GLY A 98 -0.47 12.44 17.59
N ARG A 99 0.23 12.06 16.52
CA ARG A 99 -0.38 11.54 15.28
C ARG A 99 -0.35 10.02 15.18
N VAL A 100 0.35 9.37 16.10
CA VAL A 100 0.53 7.93 16.12
C VAL A 100 -0.22 7.33 17.31
N PRO A 101 -0.99 6.25 17.13
CA PRO A 101 -1.64 5.55 18.22
C PRO A 101 -0.63 5.10 19.27
N GLY A 102 -0.88 5.46 20.53
CA GLY A 102 0.04 5.20 21.65
C GLY A 102 0.90 6.40 22.05
N ASP A 103 0.92 7.48 21.29
CA ASP A 103 1.48 8.75 21.75
C ASP A 103 0.64 9.31 22.91
N SER A 104 1.29 9.97 23.87
CA SER A 104 0.62 10.52 25.07
C SER A 104 -0.45 11.57 24.77
N ASN A 105 -0.33 12.27 23.64
CA ASN A 105 -1.24 13.32 23.18
C ASN A 105 -2.01 12.92 21.91
N TRP A 106 -2.06 11.62 21.58
CA TRP A 106 -2.90 11.12 20.50
C TRP A 106 -4.39 11.30 20.85
N PRO A 107 -5.18 12.01 20.01
CA PRO A 107 -6.58 12.32 20.34
C PRO A 107 -7.47 11.08 20.51
N GLY A 108 -7.12 9.97 19.84
CA GLY A 108 -7.85 8.71 19.95
C GLY A 108 -7.77 8.07 21.35
N ALA A 109 -6.77 8.43 22.17
CA ALA A 109 -6.66 7.94 23.55
C ALA A 109 -7.83 8.40 24.44
N ALA A 110 -8.43 9.56 24.16
CA ALA A 110 -9.57 10.09 24.91
C ALA A 110 -10.91 9.42 24.53
N MET A 111 -10.93 8.61 23.47
CA MET A 111 -12.16 7.98 22.98
C MET A 111 -12.47 6.70 23.77
N SER A 112 -13.69 6.60 24.29
CA SER A 112 -14.13 5.46 25.11
C SER A 112 -13.99 4.12 24.40
N TYR A 113 -14.18 4.07 23.08
CA TYR A 113 -14.04 2.85 22.29
C TYR A 113 -12.58 2.39 22.08
N ASN A 114 -11.60 3.22 22.45
CA ASN A 114 -10.19 2.86 22.51
C ASN A 114 -9.71 2.56 23.95
N SER A 115 -10.61 2.65 24.93
CA SER A 115 -10.28 2.37 26.33
C SER A 115 -9.75 0.92 26.48
N GLY A 116 -8.62 0.77 27.16
CA GLY A 116 -7.98 -0.53 27.37
C GLY A 116 -7.13 -1.03 26.20
N LYS A 117 -7.11 -0.35 25.05
CA LYS A 117 -6.15 -0.65 23.98
C LYS A 117 -4.77 -0.19 24.37
N THR A 118 -3.78 -1.03 24.10
CA THR A 118 -2.35 -0.72 24.26
C THR A 118 -1.68 -0.77 22.89
N PHE A 119 -0.81 0.19 22.64
CA PHE A 119 -0.10 0.29 21.37
C PHE A 119 1.41 0.21 21.61
N ASN A 120 2.06 -0.74 20.95
CA ASN A 120 3.51 -0.87 20.91
C ASN A 120 4.01 -0.27 19.60
N ILE A 121 4.28 1.04 19.58
CA ILE A 121 4.66 1.78 18.37
C ILE A 121 5.87 1.13 17.67
N ASP A 122 6.91 0.77 18.41
CA ASP A 122 8.12 0.16 17.82
C ASP A 122 7.81 -1.24 17.25
N GLY A 123 6.92 -1.99 17.89
CA GLY A 123 6.43 -3.26 17.37
C GLY A 123 5.60 -3.09 16.10
N GLU A 124 4.76 -2.05 16.02
CA GLU A 124 3.99 -1.74 14.81
C GLU A 124 4.92 -1.35 13.65
N ILE A 125 5.89 -0.45 13.89
CA ILE A 125 6.90 -0.05 12.89
C ILE A 125 7.60 -1.29 12.32
N ASN A 126 8.08 -2.17 13.19
CA ASN A 126 8.77 -3.39 12.76
C ASN A 126 7.85 -4.32 11.96
N PHE A 127 6.61 -4.52 12.43
CA PHE A 127 5.62 -5.32 11.71
C PHE A 127 5.39 -4.79 10.29
N PHE A 128 5.16 -3.49 10.13
CA PHE A 128 4.92 -2.91 8.81
C PHE A 128 6.15 -2.92 7.92
N LEU A 129 7.37 -2.75 8.46
CA LEU A 129 8.60 -2.90 7.69
C LEU A 129 8.78 -4.35 7.19
N ASP A 130 8.51 -5.34 8.03
CA ASP A 130 8.57 -6.74 7.66
C ASP A 130 7.56 -7.09 6.56
N GLU A 131 6.32 -6.60 6.67
CA GLU A 131 5.29 -6.81 5.65
C GLU A 131 5.65 -6.10 4.33
N ALA A 132 6.26 -4.92 4.40
CA ALA A 132 6.74 -4.20 3.22
C ALA A 132 7.84 -4.99 2.50
N MET A 133 8.81 -5.49 3.25
CA MET A 133 9.92 -6.29 2.72
C MET A 133 9.43 -7.60 2.10
N LYS A 134 8.61 -8.37 2.83
CA LYS A 134 8.06 -9.64 2.32
C LYS A 134 7.28 -9.44 1.03
N ALA A 135 6.44 -8.42 0.97
CA ALA A 135 5.65 -8.13 -0.22
C ALA A 135 6.52 -7.68 -1.41
N ALA A 136 7.57 -6.89 -1.17
CA ALA A 136 8.51 -6.47 -2.21
C ALA A 136 9.30 -7.67 -2.75
N MET A 137 9.84 -8.52 -1.88
CA MET A 137 10.64 -9.70 -2.26
C MET A 137 9.82 -10.70 -3.09
N ALA A 138 8.51 -10.83 -2.80
CA ALA A 138 7.63 -11.72 -3.56
C ALA A 138 7.54 -11.38 -5.07
N VAL A 139 7.94 -10.16 -5.46
CA VAL A 139 7.93 -9.69 -6.85
C VAL A 139 9.34 -9.43 -7.37
N ALA A 140 10.23 -8.88 -6.54
CA ALA A 140 11.56 -8.43 -6.95
C ALA A 140 12.44 -9.57 -7.47
N ASP A 141 12.38 -10.75 -6.85
CA ASP A 141 13.23 -11.90 -7.19
C ASP A 141 12.98 -12.44 -8.62
N GLY A 142 11.82 -12.14 -9.20
CA GLY A 142 11.46 -12.55 -10.56
C GLY A 142 11.52 -11.39 -11.59
N ALA A 143 11.87 -10.18 -11.17
CA ALA A 143 11.87 -9.01 -12.03
C ALA A 143 13.25 -8.82 -12.71
N VAL A 144 13.25 -8.67 -14.02
CA VAL A 144 14.42 -8.25 -14.78
C VAL A 144 14.25 -6.77 -15.06
N LEU A 145 15.17 -5.96 -14.55
CA LEU A 145 15.13 -4.51 -14.76
C LEU A 145 15.66 -4.16 -16.14
N THR A 146 15.03 -3.16 -16.77
CA THR A 146 15.53 -2.60 -18.02
C THR A 146 16.85 -1.87 -17.76
N GLU A 147 17.84 -2.13 -18.62
CA GLU A 147 19.16 -1.54 -18.50
C GLU A 147 19.09 -0.01 -18.63
N ASN A 148 19.71 0.68 -17.67
CA ASN A 148 19.93 2.11 -17.75
C ASN A 148 21.42 2.38 -18.00
N THR A 149 21.76 2.77 -19.23
CA THR A 149 23.14 3.06 -19.62
C THR A 149 23.68 4.37 -19.04
N GLY A 150 22.81 5.19 -18.44
CA GLY A 150 23.15 6.53 -17.93
C GLY A 150 23.30 7.59 -19.03
N VAL A 151 23.16 7.23 -20.30
CA VAL A 151 23.22 8.19 -21.40
C VAL A 151 21.93 9.00 -21.44
N ILE A 152 22.04 10.33 -21.43
CA ILE A 152 20.89 11.24 -21.39
C ILE A 152 20.43 11.64 -22.79
N GLU A 153 21.36 11.69 -23.75
CA GLU A 153 21.07 12.06 -25.13
C GLU A 153 21.71 11.04 -26.08
N PRO A 154 21.05 10.67 -27.18
CA PRO A 154 21.63 9.77 -28.16
C PRO A 154 22.82 10.41 -28.84
N THR A 155 23.89 9.66 -29.00
CA THR A 155 25.04 10.08 -29.79
C THR A 155 24.66 10.06 -31.27
N ILE A 156 25.18 11.00 -32.08
CA ILE A 156 24.95 11.05 -33.54
C ILE A 156 25.29 9.69 -34.14
N GLY A 157 24.36 9.10 -34.88
CA GLY A 157 24.51 7.80 -35.55
C GLY A 157 24.02 6.60 -34.71
N VAL A 158 23.53 6.79 -33.50
CA VAL A 158 22.88 5.76 -32.72
C VAL A 158 21.37 5.94 -32.87
N GLU A 159 20.73 5.10 -33.68
CA GLU A 159 19.31 5.19 -33.97
C GLU A 159 18.47 4.47 -32.92
N TYR A 160 18.97 3.37 -32.30
CA TYR A 160 18.24 2.54 -31.34
C TYR A 160 19.15 2.07 -30.20
N GLY A 161 18.56 1.84 -29.04
CA GLY A 161 19.23 1.18 -27.93
C GLY A 161 20.27 2.02 -27.18
N TRP A 162 20.29 3.33 -27.39
CA TRP A 162 21.21 4.22 -26.68
C TRP A 162 20.96 4.23 -25.17
N ASN A 163 19.70 4.23 -24.75
CA ASN A 163 19.31 4.03 -23.36
C ASN A 163 17.96 3.29 -23.29
N PRO A 164 17.97 1.96 -23.14
CA PRO A 164 16.75 1.15 -23.08
C PRO A 164 15.75 1.63 -22.01
N TYR A 165 16.24 2.11 -20.87
CA TYR A 165 15.39 2.65 -19.81
C TYR A 165 14.62 3.91 -20.24
N PHE A 166 15.27 4.80 -21.00
CA PHE A 166 14.61 5.99 -21.54
C PHE A 166 13.62 5.63 -22.65
N GLU A 167 14.02 4.74 -23.56
CA GLU A 167 13.18 4.28 -24.66
C GLU A 167 11.92 3.56 -24.16
N MET A 168 12.00 2.86 -23.03
CA MET A 168 10.86 2.19 -22.41
C MET A 168 9.67 3.15 -22.23
N TYR A 169 9.90 4.38 -21.76
CA TYR A 169 8.83 5.35 -21.51
C TYR A 169 8.24 5.99 -22.76
N SER A 170 8.92 5.89 -23.91
CA SER A 170 8.44 6.41 -25.19
C SER A 170 7.65 5.39 -26.02
N GLN A 171 7.55 4.14 -25.55
CA GLN A 171 6.83 3.10 -26.27
C GLN A 171 5.31 3.28 -26.19
N PRO A 172 4.57 2.98 -27.25
CA PRO A 172 3.11 3.07 -27.27
C PRO A 172 2.42 2.03 -26.38
N SER A 173 3.13 0.97 -25.98
CA SER A 173 2.64 -0.09 -25.11
C SER A 173 3.78 -0.63 -24.25
N LEU A 174 3.55 -0.70 -22.95
CA LEU A 174 4.51 -1.26 -21.98
C LEU A 174 4.25 -2.75 -21.67
N LYS A 175 3.40 -3.43 -22.45
CA LYS A 175 2.99 -4.83 -22.18
C LYS A 175 4.15 -5.82 -22.15
N ASP A 176 5.21 -5.56 -22.91
CA ASP A 176 6.40 -6.43 -23.03
C ASP A 176 7.56 -5.98 -22.12
N VAL A 177 7.37 -4.91 -21.36
CA VAL A 177 8.34 -4.42 -20.39
C VAL A 177 8.21 -5.19 -19.07
N PRO A 178 9.27 -5.89 -18.61
CA PRO A 178 9.18 -6.73 -17.41
C PRO A 178 8.81 -5.99 -16.12
N GLU A 179 9.15 -4.71 -16.04
CA GLU A 179 8.97 -3.87 -14.85
C GLU A 179 7.55 -3.31 -14.70
N VAL A 180 6.69 -3.41 -15.72
CA VAL A 180 5.36 -2.78 -15.76
C VAL A 180 4.23 -3.75 -15.59
#